data_1244f1b3e39247d34334908c15195005
#
_entry.id   1244f1b3e39247d34334908c15195005
#
_cell.length_a   1.000
_cell.length_b   1.000
_cell.length_c   1.000
_cell.angle_alpha   90.00
_cell.angle_beta   90.00
_cell.angle_gamma   90.00
#
_symmetry.space_group_name_H-M   'P 1'
#
loop_
_entity.id
_entity.type
_entity.pdbx_description
1 polymer ?
#
loop_
_entity_poly.entity_id
_entity_poly.type
_entity_poly.pdbx_seq_one_letter_code
_entity_poly.pdbx_strand_id
1 'polypeptide(L)'
;MRLLPHEAYWGGPQKTTQLIFAISREPAVRVQKMAAGECHITAPLRDIDIAALDKRSEVIILKKQALNISYLSFNLKKAPTDQRRVREALDIAVD
;
A
#
# COMPACT_ATOMS: atom_id res chain seq x y z
N MET A 1 -16.91 0.74 -2.31
CA MET A 1 -17.62 -0.14 -1.36
C MET A 1 -18.05 0.70 -0.15
N ARG A 2 -19.27 0.52 0.32
CA ARG A 2 -19.83 1.24 1.47
C ARG A 2 -20.21 0.25 2.56
N LEU A 3 -19.78 0.51 3.78
CA LEU A 3 -20.12 -0.28 4.95
C LEU A 3 -20.90 0.60 5.95
N LEU A 4 -21.89 0.02 6.59
CA LEU A 4 -22.69 0.63 7.66
C LEU A 4 -22.42 -0.12 8.97
N PRO A 5 -22.60 0.52 10.12
CA PRO A 5 -22.46 -0.15 11.41
C PRO A 5 -23.48 -1.28 11.55
N HIS A 6 -23.09 -2.32 12.25
CA HIS A 6 -23.98 -3.41 12.63
C HIS A 6 -24.64 -3.06 13.98
N GLU A 7 -25.96 -2.85 13.98
CA GLU A 7 -26.70 -2.37 15.16
C GLU A 7 -26.62 -3.33 16.35
N ALA A 8 -26.64 -4.64 16.07
CA ALA A 8 -26.55 -5.69 17.10
C ALA A 8 -25.10 -6.18 17.34
N TYR A 9 -24.09 -5.33 17.12
CA TYR A 9 -22.71 -5.73 17.37
C TYR A 9 -22.46 -5.92 18.87
N TRP A 10 -21.95 -7.08 19.25
CA TRP A 10 -21.71 -7.48 20.65
C TRP A 10 -20.77 -6.55 21.43
N GLY A 11 -19.86 -5.84 20.74
CA GLY A 11 -18.92 -4.87 21.33
C GLY A 11 -19.51 -3.48 21.56
N GLY A 12 -20.83 -3.30 21.38
CA GLY A 12 -21.54 -2.05 21.57
C GLY A 12 -21.62 -1.15 20.32
N PRO A 13 -22.23 0.02 20.46
CA PRO A 13 -22.50 0.92 19.35
C PRO A 13 -21.21 1.46 18.72
N GLN A 14 -21.18 1.49 17.40
CA GLN A 14 -20.05 1.98 16.64
C GLN A 14 -20.04 3.51 16.57
N LYS A 15 -18.88 4.13 16.79
CA LYS A 15 -18.72 5.59 16.69
C LYS A 15 -18.77 6.10 15.24
N THR A 16 -18.38 5.24 14.28
CA THR A 16 -18.37 5.57 12.86
C THR A 16 -19.69 5.18 12.23
N THR A 17 -20.41 6.14 11.68
CA THR A 17 -21.73 5.95 11.06
C THR A 17 -21.65 5.34 9.67
N GLN A 18 -20.51 5.48 8.99
CA GLN A 18 -20.31 4.98 7.63
C GLN A 18 -18.83 4.88 7.30
N LEU A 19 -18.42 3.80 6.62
CA LEU A 19 -17.10 3.63 6.08
C LEU A 19 -17.19 3.45 4.56
N ILE A 20 -16.49 4.31 3.79
CA ILE A 20 -16.46 4.26 2.33
C ILE A 20 -15.06 3.92 1.85
N PHE A 21 -14.92 2.82 1.11
CA PHE A 21 -13.70 2.50 0.39
C PHE A 21 -13.78 3.04 -1.03
N ALA A 22 -13.11 4.17 -1.27
CA ALA A 22 -12.95 4.76 -2.59
C ALA A 22 -11.74 4.12 -3.28
N ILE A 23 -11.99 3.21 -4.22
CA ILE A 23 -10.93 2.50 -4.93
C ILE A 23 -10.40 3.40 -6.03
N SER A 24 -9.11 3.77 -5.94
CA SER A 24 -8.36 4.48 -6.98
C SER A 24 -7.08 3.73 -7.28
N ARG A 25 -6.85 3.39 -8.55
CA ARG A 25 -5.65 2.69 -9.00
C ARG A 25 -4.43 3.60 -9.02
N GLU A 26 -4.64 4.87 -9.37
CA GLU A 26 -3.56 5.85 -9.52
C GLU A 26 -3.12 6.43 -8.18
N PRO A 27 -1.84 6.25 -7.77
CA PRO A 27 -1.33 6.79 -6.51
C PRO A 27 -1.46 8.33 -6.42
N ALA A 28 -1.16 9.04 -7.51
CA ALA A 28 -1.26 10.49 -7.55
C ALA A 28 -2.67 11.01 -7.25
N VAL A 29 -3.71 10.33 -7.77
CA VAL A 29 -5.11 10.69 -7.50
C VAL A 29 -5.45 10.49 -6.02
N ARG A 30 -4.91 9.45 -5.36
CA ARG A 30 -5.13 9.24 -3.93
C ARG A 30 -4.51 10.36 -3.09
N VAL A 31 -3.30 10.81 -3.47
CA VAL A 31 -2.63 11.95 -2.81
C VAL A 31 -3.41 13.24 -2.98
N GLN A 32 -3.89 13.52 -4.18
CA GLN A 32 -4.72 14.71 -4.45
C GLN A 32 -6.01 14.70 -3.63
N LYS A 33 -6.70 13.58 -3.55
CA LYS A 33 -7.92 13.43 -2.74
C LYS A 33 -7.66 13.62 -1.25
N MET A 34 -6.55 13.10 -0.75
CA MET A 34 -6.12 13.35 0.63
C MET A 34 -5.85 14.84 0.85
N ALA A 35 -5.12 15.47 -0.06
CA ALA A 35 -4.78 16.89 -0.01
C ALA A 35 -6.01 17.81 -0.10
N ALA A 36 -7.05 17.37 -0.80
CA ALA A 36 -8.33 18.10 -0.93
C ALA A 36 -9.31 17.81 0.23
N GLY A 37 -8.94 16.95 1.18
CA GLY A 37 -9.84 16.56 2.29
C GLY A 37 -10.97 15.61 1.88
N GLU A 38 -10.94 15.05 0.68
CA GLU A 38 -11.93 14.08 0.19
C GLU A 38 -11.76 12.69 0.79
N CYS A 39 -10.60 12.40 1.39
CA CYS A 39 -10.27 11.14 2.03
C CYS A 39 -9.71 11.38 3.43
N HIS A 40 -10.10 10.56 4.39
CA HIS A 40 -9.57 10.61 5.76
C HIS A 40 -8.33 9.73 5.95
N ILE A 41 -8.22 8.64 5.17
CA ILE A 41 -7.11 7.68 5.25
C ILE A 41 -6.72 7.26 3.84
N THR A 42 -5.43 7.18 3.55
CA THR A 42 -4.91 6.63 2.31
C THR A 42 -3.67 5.76 2.55
N ALA A 43 -3.57 4.66 1.82
CA ALA A 43 -2.43 3.75 1.79
C ALA A 43 -2.51 2.84 0.54
N PRO A 44 -1.40 2.27 0.06
CA PRO A 44 -0.01 2.64 0.33
C PRO A 44 0.39 3.95 -0.38
N LEU A 45 1.41 4.61 0.12
CA LEU A 45 2.00 5.82 -0.46
C LEU A 45 3.44 5.54 -0.93
N ARG A 46 3.87 6.23 -1.99
CA ARG A 46 5.27 6.24 -2.43
C ARG A 46 6.05 7.26 -1.60
N ASP A 47 7.36 7.11 -1.50
CA ASP A 47 8.20 8.02 -0.72
C ASP A 47 8.11 9.48 -1.19
N ILE A 48 8.00 9.70 -2.49
CA ILE A 48 7.79 11.03 -3.06
C ILE A 48 6.45 11.65 -2.64
N ASP A 49 5.41 10.85 -2.52
CA ASP A 49 4.09 11.28 -2.09
C ASP A 49 4.08 11.60 -0.59
N ILE A 50 4.82 10.82 0.20
CA ILE A 50 5.02 11.05 1.63
C ILE A 50 5.71 12.41 1.84
N ALA A 51 6.80 12.70 1.11
CA ALA A 51 7.53 13.95 1.21
C ALA A 51 6.66 15.18 0.84
N ALA A 52 5.71 15.02 -0.06
CA ALA A 52 4.77 16.07 -0.43
C ALA A 52 3.69 16.30 0.63
N LEU A 53 3.19 15.24 1.26
CA LEU A 53 2.15 15.31 2.30
C LEU A 53 2.70 15.72 3.67
N ASP A 54 3.95 15.40 3.98
CA ASP A 54 4.61 15.70 5.26
C ASP A 54 4.74 17.20 5.54
N LYS A 55 4.64 18.01 4.48
CA LYS A 55 4.63 19.49 4.59
C LYS A 55 3.28 20.07 4.99
N ARG A 56 2.26 19.24 5.13
CA ARG A 56 0.89 19.67 5.46
C ARG A 56 0.57 19.40 6.91
N SER A 57 0.21 20.43 7.65
CA SER A 57 -0.13 20.33 9.08
C SER A 57 -1.39 19.50 9.35
N GLU A 58 -2.27 19.37 8.37
CA GLU A 58 -3.53 18.63 8.48
C GLU A 58 -3.38 17.12 8.26
N VAL A 59 -2.19 16.66 7.83
CA VAL A 59 -1.94 15.26 7.49
C VAL A 59 -1.00 14.63 8.52
N ILE A 60 -1.41 13.52 9.08
CA ILE A 60 -0.58 12.71 9.96
C ILE A 60 -0.04 11.50 9.18
N ILE A 61 1.27 11.38 9.08
CA ILE A 61 1.93 10.26 8.42
C ILE A 61 2.35 9.22 9.46
N LEU A 62 1.74 8.05 9.39
CA LEU A 62 2.10 6.90 10.23
C LEU A 62 3.01 5.97 9.44
N LYS A 63 4.27 5.88 9.85
CA LYS A 63 5.26 4.96 9.28
C LYS A 63 5.48 3.80 10.25
N LYS A 64 5.40 2.58 9.73
CA LYS A 64 5.75 1.38 10.48
C LYS A 64 6.54 0.45 9.58
N GLN A 65 7.63 -0.07 10.09
CA GLN A 65 8.39 -1.11 9.40
C GLN A 65 7.49 -2.36 9.26
N ALA A 66 7.35 -2.85 8.04
CA ALA A 66 6.58 -4.04 7.72
C ALA A 66 7.52 -5.23 7.49
N LEU A 67 7.02 -6.43 7.71
CA LEU A 67 7.71 -7.68 7.41
C LEU A 67 7.49 -8.06 5.93
N ASN A 68 7.81 -7.12 5.02
CA ASN A 68 7.72 -7.36 3.60
C ASN A 68 9.05 -7.91 3.08
N ILE A 69 8.97 -8.98 2.31
CA ILE A 69 10.11 -9.58 1.62
C ILE A 69 9.86 -9.45 0.13
N SER A 70 10.80 -8.85 -0.58
CA SER A 70 10.83 -8.86 -2.05
C SER A 70 11.76 -9.97 -2.50
N TYR A 71 11.35 -10.72 -3.50
CA TYR A 71 12.14 -11.81 -4.05
C TYR A 71 11.98 -11.90 -5.56
N LEU A 72 13.01 -12.40 -6.22
CA LEU A 72 13.01 -12.72 -7.64
C LEU A 72 12.84 -14.23 -7.81
N SER A 73 11.71 -14.65 -8.39
CA SER A 73 11.46 -16.06 -8.69
C SER A 73 11.90 -16.43 -10.09
N PHE A 74 12.61 -17.53 -10.22
CA PHE A 74 13.03 -18.07 -11.49
C PHE A 74 12.16 -19.24 -11.95
N ASN A 75 11.76 -19.23 -13.22
CA ASN A 75 11.15 -20.40 -13.83
C ASN A 75 12.24 -21.42 -14.20
N LEU A 76 12.37 -22.49 -13.41
CA LEU A 76 13.40 -23.52 -13.58
C LEU A 76 13.20 -24.42 -14.82
N LYS A 77 12.07 -24.28 -15.53
CA LYS A 77 11.74 -25.06 -16.73
C LYS A 77 11.87 -24.25 -18.02
N LYS A 78 12.29 -23.00 -17.95
CA LYS A 78 12.35 -22.10 -19.10
C LYS A 78 13.73 -21.47 -19.21
N ALA A 79 14.32 -21.54 -20.42
CA ALA A 79 15.57 -20.86 -20.74
C ALA A 79 15.40 -19.32 -20.64
N PRO A 80 16.43 -18.58 -20.19
CA PRO A 80 17.76 -19.05 -19.78
C PRO A 80 17.82 -19.46 -18.28
N THR A 81 16.73 -19.30 -17.52
CA THR A 81 16.71 -19.50 -16.07
C THR A 81 16.62 -20.97 -15.63
N ASP A 82 16.49 -21.91 -16.56
CA ASP A 82 16.69 -23.34 -16.35
C ASP A 82 18.15 -23.69 -16.01
N GLN A 83 19.10 -22.86 -16.50
CA GLN A 83 20.53 -23.05 -16.23
C GLN A 83 20.91 -22.51 -14.84
N ARG A 84 21.52 -23.34 -14.03
CA ARG A 84 21.95 -22.97 -12.67
C ARG A 84 22.92 -21.78 -12.66
N ARG A 85 23.90 -21.77 -13.59
CA ARG A 85 24.90 -20.70 -13.68
C ARG A 85 24.29 -19.32 -13.96
N VAL A 86 23.19 -19.26 -14.73
CA VAL A 86 22.48 -18.01 -15.01
C VAL A 86 21.80 -17.50 -13.74
N ARG A 87 21.18 -18.37 -12.96
CA ARG A 87 20.54 -17.97 -11.70
C ARG A 87 21.57 -17.48 -10.67
N GLU A 88 22.72 -18.17 -10.56
CA GLU A 88 23.84 -17.76 -9.69
C GLU A 88 24.40 -16.39 -10.11
N ALA A 89 24.54 -16.15 -11.42
CA ALA A 89 24.98 -14.85 -11.92
C ALA A 89 24.00 -13.72 -11.60
N LEU A 90 22.68 -14.01 -11.69
CA LEU A 90 21.64 -13.03 -11.35
C LEU A 90 21.59 -12.77 -9.84
N ASP A 91 21.80 -13.79 -9.01
CA ASP A 91 21.86 -13.65 -7.55
C ASP A 91 23.02 -12.74 -7.12
N ILE A 92 24.19 -12.91 -7.73
CA ILE A 92 25.37 -12.07 -7.46
C ILE A 92 25.18 -10.64 -7.98
N ALA A 93 24.37 -10.44 -9.02
CA ALA A 93 24.13 -9.13 -9.62
C ALA A 93 23.09 -8.27 -8.88
N VAL A 94 22.36 -8.86 -7.93
CA VAL A 94 21.40 -8.14 -7.07
C VAL A 94 22.11 -7.69 -5.81
N ASP A 95 22.25 -6.37 -5.66
CA ASP A 95 22.83 -5.73 -4.48
C ASP A 95 21.71 -5.30 -3.50
#